data_0d109839868c353a96aa5140c1ec69ee
#
_entry.id   0d109839868c353a96aa5140c1ec69ee
#
_cell.length_a   1.000
_cell.length_b   1.000
_cell.length_c   1.000
_cell.angle_alpha   90.00
_cell.angle_beta   90.00
_cell.angle_gamma   90.00
#
_symmetry.space_group_name_H-M   'P 1'
#
loop_
_entity.id
_entity.type
_entity.pdbx_description
1 polymer ?
#
loop_
_entity_poly.entity_id
_entity_poly.type
_entity_poly.pdbx_seq_one_letter_code
_entity_poly.pdbx_strand_id
1 'polypeptide(L)'
;RRNLAELLKSLVRVDGIQWIRLHYAFPTGFPLDVLEVIKSEPKICNYIDIPLQHISNNILKSMRRGSSKLKISELINKIRYEVPGIAIRTTLIVGYPGESEENFDELKKWVSDTKFDRLGCFTYSHEENTHAYNLVDDVPKEIKDARLAEIMEIQSNISFSLNQEKIGKTFK
;
A
#
# COMPACT_ATOMS: atom_id res chain seq x y z
N ARG A 1 15.35 9.59 -21.77
CA ARG A 1 14.23 8.63 -21.58
C ARG A 1 13.19 9.29 -20.71
N ARG A 2 11.97 9.46 -21.21
CA ARG A 2 10.87 10.03 -20.43
C ARG A 2 10.53 9.06 -19.28
N ASN A 3 10.47 9.57 -18.04
CA ASN A 3 10.08 8.82 -16.86
C ASN A 3 9.00 9.57 -16.08
N LEU A 4 8.48 8.98 -15.00
CA LEU A 4 7.39 9.56 -14.22
C LEU A 4 7.80 10.90 -13.56
N ALA A 5 9.01 11.02 -13.06
CA ALA A 5 9.50 12.26 -12.44
C ALA A 5 9.51 13.42 -13.45
N GLU A 6 9.98 13.21 -14.68
CA GLU A 6 9.97 14.21 -15.75
C GLU A 6 8.54 14.58 -16.19
N LEU A 7 7.63 13.60 -16.22
CA LEU A 7 6.22 13.86 -16.47
C LEU A 7 5.63 14.76 -15.39
N LEU A 8 5.86 14.47 -14.13
CA LEU A 8 5.37 15.27 -13.00
C LEU A 8 5.92 16.70 -13.06
N LYS A 9 7.22 16.87 -13.29
CA LYS A 9 7.85 18.19 -13.49
C LYS A 9 7.23 18.99 -14.64
N SER A 10 6.76 18.30 -15.67
CA SER A 10 6.07 18.95 -16.79
C SER A 10 4.63 19.32 -16.41
N LEU A 11 3.91 18.46 -15.72
CA LEU A 11 2.52 18.66 -15.32
C LEU A 11 2.36 19.82 -14.32
N VAL A 12 3.29 19.99 -13.37
CA VAL A 12 3.22 21.09 -12.40
C VAL A 12 3.32 22.47 -13.04
N ARG A 13 3.88 22.56 -14.26
CA ARG A 13 4.02 23.80 -15.04
C ARG A 13 2.76 24.16 -15.84
N VAL A 14 1.80 23.25 -15.94
CA VAL A 14 0.54 23.49 -16.65
C VAL A 14 -0.32 24.44 -15.83
N ASP A 15 -0.77 25.54 -16.48
CA ASP A 15 -1.67 26.48 -15.85
C ASP A 15 -3.04 25.86 -15.57
N GLY A 16 -3.66 26.24 -14.46
CA GLY A 16 -4.95 25.71 -14.02
C GLY A 16 -4.88 24.38 -13.25
N ILE A 17 -3.78 23.61 -13.33
CA ILE A 17 -3.59 22.44 -12.46
C ILE A 17 -3.22 22.94 -11.07
N GLN A 18 -4.04 22.61 -10.09
CA GLN A 18 -3.82 22.95 -8.68
C GLN A 18 -3.24 21.77 -7.89
N TRP A 19 -3.67 20.54 -8.19
CA TRP A 19 -3.33 19.34 -7.43
C TRP A 19 -3.03 18.18 -8.36
N ILE A 20 -1.94 17.46 -8.05
CA ILE A 20 -1.55 16.22 -8.72
C ILE A 20 -1.42 15.15 -7.63
N ARG A 21 -2.14 14.05 -7.78
CA ARG A 21 -2.13 12.94 -6.85
C ARG A 21 -1.76 11.65 -7.56
N LEU A 22 -0.77 10.93 -7.01
CA LEU A 22 -0.32 9.67 -7.57
C LEU A 22 -1.19 8.53 -7.05
N HIS A 23 -1.73 7.75 -7.97
CA HIS A 23 -2.49 6.55 -7.69
C HIS A 23 -1.83 5.32 -8.31
N TYR A 24 -1.92 4.20 -7.61
CA TYR A 24 -1.58 2.88 -8.11
C TYR A 24 -0.11 2.71 -8.52
N ALA A 25 0.80 3.10 -7.67
CA ALA A 25 2.22 2.85 -7.87
C ALA A 25 2.57 1.39 -7.58
N PHE A 26 3.35 0.76 -8.47
CA PHE A 26 3.78 -0.62 -8.27
C PHE A 26 5.05 -0.66 -7.37
N PRO A 27 5.12 -1.54 -6.36
CA PRO A 27 6.23 -1.54 -5.42
C PRO A 27 7.55 -2.00 -6.04
N THR A 28 7.49 -2.97 -6.97
CA THR A 28 8.70 -3.49 -7.65
C THR A 28 9.16 -2.50 -8.72
N GLY A 29 10.41 -2.04 -8.59
CA GLY A 29 10.95 -1.04 -9.51
C GLY A 29 10.35 0.36 -9.33
N PHE A 30 9.85 0.68 -8.13
CA PHE A 30 9.35 2.01 -7.81
C PHE A 30 10.38 3.08 -8.16
N PRO A 31 10.00 4.11 -8.94
CA PRO A 31 10.92 5.17 -9.38
C PRO A 31 11.21 6.14 -8.22
N LEU A 32 12.33 5.93 -7.54
CA LEU A 32 12.68 6.71 -6.33
C LEU A 32 12.92 8.19 -6.60
N ASP A 33 13.27 8.58 -7.82
CA ASP A 33 13.41 9.98 -8.26
C ASP A 33 12.11 10.79 -8.18
N VAL A 34 10.96 10.10 -8.14
CA VAL A 34 9.64 10.72 -7.91
C VAL A 34 9.52 11.32 -6.51
N LEU A 35 10.20 10.76 -5.50
CA LEU A 35 10.12 11.23 -4.12
C LEU A 35 10.67 12.65 -3.97
N GLU A 36 11.74 12.97 -4.67
CA GLU A 36 12.29 14.33 -4.69
C GLU A 36 11.29 15.33 -5.31
N VAL A 37 10.61 14.91 -6.38
CA VAL A 37 9.60 15.77 -7.03
C VAL A 37 8.38 15.97 -6.13
N ILE A 38 7.92 14.93 -5.43
CA ILE A 38 6.83 15.05 -4.44
C ILE A 38 7.22 16.06 -3.34
N LYS A 39 8.46 15.96 -2.85
CA LYS A 39 8.96 16.81 -1.77
C LYS A 39 9.10 18.29 -2.18
N SER A 40 9.51 18.55 -3.42
CA SER A 40 9.85 19.90 -3.89
C SER A 40 8.68 20.66 -4.53
N GLU A 41 7.65 19.96 -5.03
CA GLU A 41 6.59 20.56 -5.83
C GLU A 41 5.27 20.67 -5.05
N PRO A 42 4.85 21.86 -4.64
CA PRO A 42 3.68 22.05 -3.77
C PRO A 42 2.34 21.69 -4.43
N LYS A 43 2.28 21.57 -5.76
CA LYS A 43 1.12 21.06 -6.49
C LYS A 43 0.97 19.53 -6.39
N ILE A 44 2.03 18.82 -6.00
CA ILE A 44 1.96 17.36 -5.85
C ILE A 44 1.58 17.05 -4.41
N CYS A 45 0.52 16.25 -4.25
CA CYS A 45 0.08 15.85 -2.92
C CYS A 45 1.17 15.00 -2.23
N ASN A 46 1.42 15.26 -0.94
CA ASN A 46 2.22 14.38 -0.08
C ASN A 46 1.46 13.08 0.20
N TYR A 47 1.25 12.29 -0.84
CA TYR A 47 0.42 11.10 -0.84
C TYR A 47 0.93 10.11 -1.89
N ILE A 48 0.89 8.85 -1.53
CA ILE A 48 1.19 7.76 -2.44
C ILE A 48 0.27 6.57 -2.19
N ASP A 49 -0.17 5.92 -3.26
CA ASP A 49 -0.99 4.71 -3.23
C ASP A 49 -0.19 3.55 -3.83
N ILE A 50 0.18 2.59 -2.98
CA ILE A 50 0.99 1.42 -3.36
C ILE A 50 0.26 0.15 -2.91
N PRO A 51 -0.46 -0.56 -3.80
CA PRO A 51 -1.09 -1.83 -3.49
C PRO A 51 -0.05 -2.93 -3.25
N LEU A 52 0.20 -3.28 -2.00
CA LEU A 52 1.22 -4.25 -1.60
C LEU A 52 0.71 -5.69 -1.63
N GLN A 53 -0.58 -5.87 -1.45
CA GLN A 53 -1.34 -7.11 -1.46
C GLN A 53 -1.13 -8.00 -0.23
N HIS A 54 0.10 -8.26 0.16
CA HIS A 54 0.49 -9.06 1.33
C HIS A 54 1.90 -8.69 1.80
N ILE A 55 2.38 -9.31 2.90
CA ILE A 55 3.75 -9.12 3.38
C ILE A 55 4.53 -10.43 3.49
N SER A 56 3.85 -11.56 3.67
CA SER A 56 4.52 -12.84 3.81
C SER A 56 5.18 -13.30 2.50
N ASN A 57 6.45 -13.70 2.58
CA ASN A 57 7.27 -13.96 1.39
C ASN A 57 6.72 -15.09 0.50
N ASN A 58 6.19 -16.16 1.10
CA ASN A 58 5.60 -17.28 0.35
C ASN A 58 4.33 -16.83 -0.40
N ILE A 59 3.48 -16.03 0.21
CA ILE A 59 2.27 -15.49 -0.41
C ILE A 59 2.63 -14.49 -1.52
N LEU A 60 3.54 -13.55 -1.26
CA LEU A 60 4.02 -12.61 -2.29
C LEU A 60 4.61 -13.33 -3.50
N LYS A 61 5.36 -14.43 -3.28
CA LYS A 61 5.91 -15.26 -4.35
C LYS A 61 4.80 -15.96 -5.14
N SER A 62 3.81 -16.54 -4.45
CA SER A 62 2.66 -17.19 -5.07
C SER A 62 1.81 -16.21 -5.88
N MET A 63 1.61 -14.99 -5.36
CA MET A 63 0.95 -13.87 -6.07
C MET A 63 1.77 -13.30 -7.22
N ARG A 64 3.00 -13.77 -7.46
CA ARG A 64 3.94 -13.27 -8.48
C ARG A 64 4.21 -11.76 -8.38
N ARG A 65 4.28 -11.22 -7.14
CA ARG A 65 4.46 -9.77 -6.93
C ARG A 65 5.87 -9.26 -7.22
N GLY A 66 6.86 -10.14 -7.37
CA GLY A 66 8.25 -9.76 -7.68
C GLY A 66 8.95 -8.99 -6.55
N SER A 67 8.39 -9.02 -5.34
CA SER A 67 8.90 -8.34 -4.16
C SER A 67 9.02 -9.29 -2.97
N SER A 68 9.60 -8.82 -1.87
CA SER A 68 9.72 -9.54 -0.61
C SER A 68 9.39 -8.61 0.55
N LYS A 69 9.13 -9.19 1.73
CA LYS A 69 8.93 -8.45 2.97
C LYS A 69 10.02 -7.39 3.19
N LEU A 70 11.29 -7.79 3.04
CA LEU A 70 12.43 -6.88 3.23
C LEU A 70 12.35 -5.69 2.26
N LYS A 71 12.21 -5.95 0.96
CA LYS A 71 12.15 -4.90 -0.08
C LYS A 71 10.95 -3.97 0.11
N ILE A 72 9.79 -4.50 0.51
CA ILE A 72 8.60 -3.69 0.79
C ILE A 72 8.85 -2.80 2.00
N SER A 73 9.39 -3.35 3.10
CA SER A 73 9.68 -2.58 4.32
C SER A 73 10.74 -1.50 4.06
N GLU A 74 11.79 -1.80 3.33
CA GLU A 74 12.82 -0.83 2.91
C GLU A 74 12.21 0.29 2.06
N LEU A 75 11.34 -0.04 1.11
CA LEU A 75 10.65 0.95 0.28
C LEU A 75 9.79 1.90 1.11
N ILE A 76 8.95 1.37 2.01
CA ILE A 76 8.09 2.18 2.88
C ILE A 76 8.92 3.10 3.78
N ASN A 77 9.96 2.56 4.40
CA ASN A 77 10.88 3.34 5.23
C ASN A 77 11.56 4.46 4.43
N LYS A 78 12.02 4.15 3.21
CA LYS A 78 12.63 5.14 2.33
C LYS A 78 11.65 6.23 1.92
N ILE A 79 10.42 5.89 1.55
CA ILE A 79 9.38 6.87 1.21
C ILE A 79 9.14 7.84 2.38
N ARG A 80 9.00 7.32 3.60
CA ARG A 80 8.79 8.15 4.79
C ARG A 80 9.99 9.01 5.16
N TYR A 81 11.20 8.49 4.96
CA TYR A 81 12.44 9.23 5.20
C TYR A 81 12.62 10.39 4.22
N GLU A 82 12.42 10.13 2.92
CA GLU A 82 12.63 11.14 1.86
C GLU A 82 11.52 12.21 1.86
N VAL A 83 10.28 11.83 2.18
CA VAL A 83 9.13 12.74 2.21
C VAL A 83 8.45 12.68 3.58
N PRO A 84 8.96 13.42 4.58
CA PRO A 84 8.36 13.42 5.93
C PRO A 84 6.89 13.86 5.90
N GLY A 85 6.04 13.11 6.60
CA GLY A 85 4.60 13.38 6.66
C GLY A 85 3.79 12.91 5.43
N ILE A 86 4.41 12.16 4.51
CA ILE A 86 3.68 11.58 3.39
C ILE A 86 2.60 10.60 3.86
N ALA A 87 1.39 10.75 3.34
CA ALA A 87 0.32 9.79 3.55
C ALA A 87 0.49 8.58 2.62
N ILE A 88 0.58 7.39 3.19
CA ILE A 88 0.70 6.14 2.43
C ILE A 88 -0.62 5.39 2.51
N ARG A 89 -1.19 5.13 1.31
CA ARG A 89 -2.31 4.21 1.12
C ARG A 89 -1.82 2.89 0.57
N THR A 90 -2.39 1.80 1.07
CA THR A 90 -2.15 0.45 0.54
C THR A 90 -3.44 -0.33 0.36
N THR A 91 -3.35 -1.43 -0.35
CA THR A 91 -4.41 -2.43 -0.51
C THR A 91 -3.83 -3.81 -0.22
N LEU A 92 -4.56 -4.60 0.57
CA LEU A 92 -4.20 -5.95 0.95
C LEU A 92 -5.28 -6.95 0.50
N ILE A 93 -4.88 -8.20 0.35
CA ILE A 93 -5.76 -9.34 0.10
C ILE A 93 -5.49 -10.38 1.19
N VAL A 94 -6.56 -10.85 1.83
CA VAL A 94 -6.52 -11.92 2.84
C VAL A 94 -7.25 -13.16 2.32
N GLY A 95 -6.90 -14.32 2.86
CA GLY A 95 -7.48 -15.59 2.44
C GLY A 95 -7.03 -16.03 1.05
N TYR A 96 -5.86 -15.61 0.62
CA TYR A 96 -5.25 -16.10 -0.62
C TYR A 96 -4.89 -17.59 -0.48
N PRO A 97 -5.02 -18.42 -1.55
CA PRO A 97 -4.66 -19.84 -1.51
C PRO A 97 -3.31 -20.12 -0.87
N GLY A 98 -3.30 -20.99 0.14
CA GLY A 98 -2.10 -21.31 0.92
C GLY A 98 -1.71 -20.30 2.01
N GLU A 99 -2.56 -19.32 2.32
CA GLU A 99 -2.34 -18.40 3.44
C GLU A 99 -2.60 -19.11 4.78
N SER A 100 -1.53 -19.48 5.46
CA SER A 100 -1.62 -20.09 6.80
C SER A 100 -1.94 -19.04 7.88
N GLU A 101 -2.20 -19.53 9.11
CA GLU A 101 -2.41 -18.64 10.26
C GLU A 101 -1.15 -17.83 10.58
N GLU A 102 0.03 -18.44 10.48
CA GLU A 102 1.30 -17.73 10.69
C GLU A 102 1.52 -16.61 9.65
N ASN A 103 1.09 -16.83 8.39
CA ASN A 103 1.17 -15.79 7.35
C ASN A 103 0.23 -14.62 7.66
N PHE A 104 -0.94 -14.93 8.17
CA PHE A 104 -1.92 -13.92 8.57
C PHE A 104 -1.48 -13.15 9.82
N ASP A 105 -0.94 -13.84 10.83
CA ASP A 105 -0.36 -13.20 12.02
C ASP A 105 0.81 -12.26 11.67
N GLU A 106 1.67 -12.70 10.73
CA GLU A 106 2.74 -11.85 10.19
C GLU A 106 2.17 -10.58 9.54
N LEU A 107 1.08 -10.71 8.78
CA LEU A 107 0.40 -9.58 8.13
C LEU A 107 -0.20 -8.63 9.15
N LYS A 108 -0.92 -9.12 10.16
CA LYS A 108 -1.49 -8.30 11.25
C LYS A 108 -0.42 -7.50 11.98
N LYS A 109 0.64 -8.19 12.39
CA LYS A 109 1.77 -7.55 13.06
C LYS A 109 2.37 -6.46 12.19
N TRP A 110 2.63 -6.74 10.93
CA TRP A 110 3.24 -5.78 10.02
C TRP A 110 2.33 -4.56 9.78
N VAL A 111 1.01 -4.72 9.65
CA VAL A 111 0.06 -3.61 9.53
C VAL A 111 0.10 -2.74 10.78
N SER A 112 0.08 -3.36 11.97
CA SER A 112 0.16 -2.67 13.26
C SER A 112 1.45 -1.86 13.44
N ASP A 113 2.59 -2.44 13.02
CA ASP A 113 3.90 -1.81 13.14
C ASP A 113 4.08 -0.68 12.09
N THR A 114 3.58 -0.90 10.86
CA THR A 114 3.76 0.02 9.73
C THR A 114 2.86 1.25 9.84
N LYS A 115 1.66 1.13 10.40
CA LYS A 115 0.69 2.22 10.61
C LYS A 115 0.42 3.02 9.32
N PHE A 116 -0.23 2.38 8.37
CA PHE A 116 -0.65 3.06 7.14
C PHE A 116 -1.69 4.14 7.42
N ASP A 117 -1.60 5.26 6.70
CA ASP A 117 -2.61 6.33 6.80
C ASP A 117 -3.97 5.86 6.29
N ARG A 118 -3.95 5.08 5.23
CA ARG A 118 -5.13 4.45 4.64
C ARG A 118 -4.81 3.03 4.18
N LEU A 119 -5.71 2.12 4.47
CA LEU A 119 -5.60 0.74 4.03
C LEU A 119 -6.98 0.24 3.61
N GLY A 120 -7.06 -0.37 2.43
CA GLY A 120 -8.17 -1.19 2.01
C GLY A 120 -7.77 -2.65 2.08
N CYS A 121 -8.68 -3.51 2.51
CA CYS A 121 -8.47 -4.95 2.52
C CYS A 121 -9.62 -5.63 1.78
N PHE A 122 -9.31 -6.70 1.04
CA PHE A 122 -10.28 -7.52 0.33
C PHE A 122 -10.03 -8.98 0.66
N THR A 123 -11.10 -9.77 0.67
CA THR A 123 -10.99 -11.23 0.64
C THR A 123 -10.56 -11.67 -0.75
N TYR A 124 -9.75 -12.74 -0.82
CA TYR A 124 -9.43 -13.37 -2.11
C TYR A 124 -10.70 -13.85 -2.81
N SER A 125 -10.81 -13.52 -4.09
CA SER A 125 -11.83 -14.03 -5.00
C SER A 125 -11.17 -14.94 -6.05
N HIS A 126 -11.77 -16.10 -6.29
CA HIS A 126 -11.25 -17.12 -7.20
C HIS A 126 -11.67 -16.80 -8.64
N GLU A 127 -10.92 -15.89 -9.29
CA GLU A 127 -11.26 -15.34 -10.60
C GLU A 127 -10.65 -16.14 -11.74
N GLU A 128 -11.48 -16.50 -12.73
CA GLU A 128 -11.04 -17.17 -13.95
C GLU A 128 -9.98 -16.34 -14.71
N ASN A 129 -9.15 -17.02 -15.48
CA ASN A 129 -8.07 -16.43 -16.29
C ASN A 129 -6.95 -15.75 -15.49
N THR A 130 -6.88 -15.98 -14.18
CA THR A 130 -5.75 -15.57 -13.34
C THR A 130 -4.82 -16.75 -13.04
N HIS A 131 -3.55 -16.46 -12.71
CA HIS A 131 -2.66 -17.54 -12.24
C HIS A 131 -3.19 -18.22 -10.98
N ALA A 132 -3.77 -17.45 -10.08
CA ALA A 132 -4.31 -17.94 -8.82
C ALA A 132 -5.50 -18.89 -9.00
N TYR A 133 -6.21 -18.82 -10.11
CA TYR A 133 -7.29 -19.74 -10.45
C TYR A 133 -6.85 -21.21 -10.51
N ASN A 134 -5.57 -21.48 -10.83
CA ASN A 134 -5.02 -22.82 -10.88
C ASN A 134 -4.59 -23.36 -9.49
N LEU A 135 -4.72 -22.56 -8.44
CA LEU A 135 -4.44 -22.96 -7.07
C LEU A 135 -5.73 -23.47 -6.43
N VAL A 136 -5.59 -24.36 -5.47
CA VAL A 136 -6.72 -24.80 -4.65
C VAL A 136 -7.10 -23.65 -3.71
N ASP A 137 -8.35 -23.18 -3.77
CA ASP A 137 -8.87 -22.21 -2.81
C ASP A 137 -9.17 -22.90 -1.47
N ASP A 138 -8.13 -23.07 -0.67
CA ASP A 138 -8.11 -23.86 0.55
C ASP A 138 -8.48 -23.09 1.83
N VAL A 139 -8.72 -21.77 1.71
CA VAL A 139 -9.14 -20.94 2.85
C VAL A 139 -10.66 -20.80 2.84
N PRO A 140 -11.38 -21.31 3.85
CA PRO A 140 -12.85 -21.17 3.92
C PRO A 140 -13.31 -19.72 3.94
N LYS A 141 -14.51 -19.48 3.38
CA LYS A 141 -15.06 -18.12 3.30
C LYS A 141 -15.17 -17.45 4.66
N GLU A 142 -15.58 -18.17 5.68
CA GLU A 142 -15.72 -17.65 7.05
C GLU A 142 -14.38 -17.18 7.61
N ILE A 143 -13.29 -17.89 7.30
CA ILE A 143 -11.93 -17.48 7.69
C ILE A 143 -11.50 -16.24 6.92
N LYS A 144 -11.78 -16.16 5.61
CA LYS A 144 -11.50 -14.95 4.82
C LYS A 144 -12.22 -13.72 5.39
N ASP A 145 -13.50 -13.86 5.70
CA ASP A 145 -14.32 -12.78 6.25
C ASP A 145 -13.84 -12.36 7.65
N ALA A 146 -13.45 -13.31 8.50
CA ALA A 146 -12.87 -13.03 9.82
C ALA A 146 -11.54 -12.28 9.69
N ARG A 147 -10.63 -12.74 8.84
CA ARG A 147 -9.33 -12.08 8.58
C ARG A 147 -9.51 -10.66 8.05
N LEU A 148 -10.46 -10.46 7.15
CA LEU A 148 -10.82 -9.12 6.66
C LEU A 148 -11.26 -8.22 7.81
N ALA A 149 -12.15 -8.69 8.67
CA ALA A 149 -12.67 -7.93 9.80
C ALA A 149 -11.53 -7.52 10.76
N GLU A 150 -10.63 -8.46 11.11
CA GLU A 150 -9.48 -8.17 11.98
C GLU A 150 -8.54 -7.13 11.40
N ILE A 151 -8.16 -7.22 10.12
CA ILE A 151 -7.30 -6.22 9.47
C ILE A 151 -7.97 -4.84 9.46
N MET A 152 -9.27 -4.79 9.18
CA MET A 152 -10.00 -3.53 9.14
C MET A 152 -10.20 -2.91 10.53
N GLU A 153 -10.34 -3.71 11.57
CA GLU A 153 -10.35 -3.24 12.96
C GLU A 153 -8.99 -2.65 13.37
N ILE A 154 -7.89 -3.34 13.08
CA ILE A 154 -6.53 -2.83 13.31
C ILE A 154 -6.35 -1.48 12.60
N GLN A 155 -6.73 -1.39 11.32
CA GLN A 155 -6.60 -0.16 10.55
C GLN A 155 -7.52 0.96 11.08
N SER A 156 -8.71 0.64 11.54
CA SER A 156 -9.62 1.62 12.15
C SER A 156 -8.98 2.27 13.36
N ASN A 157 -8.38 1.48 14.25
CA ASN A 157 -7.68 1.97 15.45
C ASN A 157 -6.45 2.82 15.08
N ILE A 158 -5.68 2.41 14.06
CA ILE A 158 -4.54 3.20 13.55
C ILE A 158 -5.05 4.53 13.00
N SER A 159 -6.09 4.51 12.15
CA SER A 159 -6.67 5.72 11.56
C SER A 159 -7.22 6.68 12.60
N PHE A 160 -7.87 6.14 13.64
CA PHE A 160 -8.34 6.95 14.77
C PHE A 160 -7.18 7.64 15.46
N SER A 161 -6.12 6.91 15.84
CA SER A 161 -4.95 7.47 16.50
C SER A 161 -4.26 8.55 15.66
N LEU A 162 -4.02 8.28 14.39
CA LEU A 162 -3.41 9.24 13.47
C LEU A 162 -4.28 10.50 13.27
N ASN A 163 -5.60 10.37 13.30
CA ASN A 163 -6.50 11.50 13.18
C ASN A 163 -6.54 12.34 14.48
N GLN A 164 -6.45 11.69 15.67
CA GLN A 164 -6.33 12.40 16.94
C GLN A 164 -5.09 13.33 16.98
N GLU A 165 -3.96 12.84 16.45
CA GLU A 165 -2.73 13.64 16.35
C GLU A 165 -2.86 14.88 15.43
N LYS A 166 -3.89 14.91 14.58
CA LYS A 166 -4.14 16.00 13.62
C LYS A 166 -5.10 17.06 14.16
N ILE A 167 -5.77 16.82 15.29
CA ILE A 167 -6.72 17.77 15.87
C ILE A 167 -5.99 19.08 16.23
N GLY A 168 -6.58 20.21 15.86
CA GLY A 168 -6.00 21.54 16.08
C GLY A 168 -4.93 21.94 15.07
N LYS A 169 -4.60 21.11 14.08
CA LYS A 169 -3.66 21.42 13.00
C LYS A 169 -4.43 21.83 11.74
N THR A 170 -3.87 22.76 10.97
CA THR A 170 -4.40 23.14 9.65
C THR A 170 -3.64 22.37 8.57
N PHE A 171 -4.38 21.74 7.67
CA PHE A 171 -3.83 21.05 6.51
C PHE A 171 -4.33 21.70 5.23
N LYS A 172 -3.49 21.70 4.21
CA LYS A 172 -3.84 22.13 2.86
C LYS A 172 -4.39 20.94 2.07
#